data_0928d7e1edef1ec8492cdc547399a06d
#
_entry.id   0928d7e1edef1ec8492cdc547399a06d
#
_cell.length_a   1.000
_cell.length_b   1.000
_cell.length_c   1.000
_cell.angle_alpha   90.00
_cell.angle_beta   90.00
_cell.angle_gamma   90.00
#
_symmetry.space_group_name_H-M   'P 1'
#
loop_
_entity.id
_entity.type
_entity.pdbx_description
1 polymer ?
#
loop_
_entity_poly.entity_id
_entity_poly.type
_entity_poly.pdbx_seq_one_letter_code
_entity_poly.pdbx_strand_id
1 'polypeptide(L)'
;MRTVVIFLLLLLLCVQLREGTCVLSCYSCAEEFRFYFYDTMCMSEVTRDNATLSDCGSSSRYCMIERTKTNGVVLAFSRGCSETCYWGCRTSGLGMTTEICTWCCSGNGCNYYSRAAGLDRTRAARTILTTAAAVLVRQLSLYL
;
A
#
# COMPACT_ATOMS: atom_id res chain seq x y z
N MET A 1 3.59 -8.32 -44.34
CA MET A 1 3.28 -7.13 -43.52
C MET A 1 2.00 -7.30 -42.70
N ARG A 2 0.83 -7.66 -43.28
CA ARG A 2 -0.44 -7.85 -42.53
C ARG A 2 -0.33 -8.86 -41.38
N THR A 3 0.33 -10.00 -41.55
CA THR A 3 0.52 -11.04 -40.51
C THR A 3 1.33 -10.56 -39.34
N VAL A 4 2.38 -9.76 -39.55
CA VAL A 4 3.22 -9.21 -38.49
C VAL A 4 2.43 -8.18 -37.66
N VAL A 5 1.62 -7.36 -38.31
CA VAL A 5 0.77 -6.37 -37.62
C VAL A 5 -0.29 -7.06 -36.75
N ILE A 6 -0.92 -8.13 -37.24
CA ILE A 6 -1.90 -8.92 -36.50
C ILE A 6 -1.23 -9.58 -35.28
N PHE A 7 -0.02 -10.12 -35.42
CA PHE A 7 0.71 -10.75 -34.34
C PHE A 7 1.12 -9.75 -33.22
N LEU A 8 1.54 -8.53 -33.62
CA LEU A 8 1.83 -7.44 -32.70
C LEU A 8 0.59 -6.95 -31.97
N LEU A 9 -0.56 -6.86 -32.65
CA LEU A 9 -1.83 -6.49 -32.03
C LEU A 9 -2.30 -7.55 -31.04
N LEU A 10 -2.16 -8.84 -31.34
CA LEU A 10 -2.48 -9.94 -30.42
C LEU A 10 -1.56 -9.95 -29.20
N LEU A 11 -0.26 -9.68 -29.38
CA LEU A 11 0.68 -9.53 -28.27
C LEU A 11 0.31 -8.35 -27.36
N LEU A 12 -0.07 -7.21 -27.94
CA LEU A 12 -0.54 -6.04 -27.19
C LEU A 12 -1.83 -6.34 -26.42
N LEU A 13 -2.78 -7.06 -27.02
CA LEU A 13 -4.00 -7.52 -26.33
C LEU A 13 -3.68 -8.48 -25.18
N CYS A 14 -2.77 -9.42 -25.35
CA CYS A 14 -2.35 -10.34 -24.27
C CYS A 14 -1.69 -9.62 -23.10
N VAL A 15 -0.98 -8.52 -23.33
CA VAL A 15 -0.38 -7.70 -22.27
C VAL A 15 -1.47 -6.96 -21.48
N GLN A 16 -2.54 -6.53 -22.13
CA GLN A 16 -3.66 -5.83 -21.50
C GLN A 16 -4.53 -6.77 -20.62
N LEU A 17 -4.63 -8.05 -20.97
CA LEU A 17 -5.46 -9.03 -20.27
C LEU A 17 -4.84 -9.57 -18.95
N ARG A 18 -3.63 -9.13 -18.60
CA ARG A 18 -2.96 -9.51 -17.35
C ARG A 18 -3.31 -8.63 -16.13
N GLU A 19 -4.39 -7.87 -16.17
CA GLU A 19 -4.94 -7.26 -14.97
C GLU A 19 -5.70 -8.32 -14.15
N GLY A 20 -4.96 -9.25 -13.59
CA GLY A 20 -5.46 -10.07 -12.50
C GLY A 20 -5.83 -9.14 -11.35
N THR A 21 -7.02 -9.28 -10.81
CA THR A 21 -7.44 -8.64 -9.56
C THR A 21 -6.50 -9.12 -8.46
N CYS A 22 -5.38 -8.42 -8.26
CA CYS A 22 -4.50 -8.69 -7.13
C CYS A 22 -5.25 -8.27 -5.87
N VAL A 23 -5.72 -9.25 -5.12
CA VAL A 23 -6.24 -9.02 -3.78
C VAL A 23 -5.11 -8.40 -2.96
N LEU A 24 -5.38 -7.25 -2.35
CA LEU A 24 -4.43 -6.57 -1.48
C LEU A 24 -4.25 -7.41 -0.21
N SER A 25 -3.01 -7.65 0.20
CA SER A 25 -2.68 -8.34 1.45
C SER A 25 -1.91 -7.39 2.35
N CYS A 26 -2.33 -7.26 3.61
CA CYS A 26 -1.73 -6.35 4.60
C CYS A 26 -1.35 -7.11 5.87
N TYR A 27 -0.33 -6.64 6.56
CA TYR A 27 -0.09 -7.10 7.93
C TYR A 27 -1.22 -6.62 8.82
N SER A 28 -1.76 -7.54 9.65
CA SER A 28 -2.89 -7.29 10.54
C SER A 28 -2.51 -7.62 11.98
N CYS A 29 -2.61 -6.64 12.85
CA CYS A 29 -2.46 -6.76 14.30
C CYS A 29 -3.06 -5.53 14.98
N ALA A 30 -3.42 -5.67 16.26
CA ALA A 30 -3.89 -4.56 17.09
C ALA A 30 -3.44 -4.76 18.52
N GLU A 31 -2.98 -3.70 19.16
CA GLU A 31 -2.52 -3.67 20.55
C GLU A 31 -3.12 -2.45 21.26
N GLU A 32 -3.65 -2.69 22.46
CA GLU A 32 -4.10 -1.66 23.39
C GLU A 32 -3.22 -1.69 24.65
N PHE A 33 -2.56 -0.58 24.94
CA PHE A 33 -1.65 -0.44 26.07
C PHE A 33 -2.42 0.05 27.31
N ARG A 34 -2.85 -0.88 28.17
CA ARG A 34 -3.59 -0.52 29.41
C ARG A 34 -2.68 -0.22 30.59
N PHE A 35 -1.41 -0.69 30.55
CA PHE A 35 -0.39 -0.50 31.60
C PHE A 35 1.00 -0.36 30.96
N TYR A 36 1.99 0.09 31.75
CA TYR A 36 3.38 0.38 31.34
C TYR A 36 4.19 -0.79 30.76
N PHE A 37 3.60 -1.93 30.52
CA PHE A 37 4.26 -3.07 29.89
C PHE A 37 4.02 -3.02 28.39
N TYR A 38 5.00 -2.51 27.68
CA TYR A 38 4.99 -2.49 26.20
C TYR A 38 5.40 -3.86 25.68
N ASP A 39 4.46 -4.74 25.43
CA ASP A 39 4.69 -5.80 24.49
C ASP A 39 4.50 -5.19 23.10
N THR A 40 5.60 -4.95 22.41
CA THR A 40 5.66 -4.06 21.24
C THR A 40 5.58 -4.82 19.92
N MET A 41 4.99 -6.02 19.92
CA MET A 41 4.99 -6.88 18.72
C MET A 41 4.34 -6.21 17.50
N CYS A 42 3.21 -5.53 17.69
CA CYS A 42 2.53 -4.85 16.60
C CYS A 42 3.19 -3.49 16.25
N MET A 43 3.75 -2.80 17.23
CA MET A 43 4.37 -1.48 17.05
C MET A 43 5.82 -1.57 16.53
N SER A 44 6.55 -2.64 16.85
CA SER A 44 7.90 -2.90 16.36
C SER A 44 7.91 -3.30 14.87
N GLU A 45 9.07 -3.55 14.32
CA GLU A 45 9.16 -4.14 12.98
C GLU A 45 8.44 -5.48 12.99
N VAL A 46 7.48 -5.63 12.09
CA VAL A 46 6.71 -6.85 11.93
C VAL A 46 7.63 -7.91 11.38
N THR A 47 8.05 -8.85 12.22
CA THR A 47 8.68 -10.08 11.74
C THR A 47 7.59 -11.05 11.29
N ARG A 48 7.91 -12.01 10.42
CA ARG A 48 6.97 -13.05 9.98
C ARG A 48 6.33 -13.82 11.13
N ASP A 49 6.93 -13.76 12.30
CA ASP A 49 6.52 -14.55 13.48
C ASP A 49 5.47 -13.84 14.35
N ASN A 50 5.29 -12.50 14.21
CA ASN A 50 4.44 -11.72 15.12
C ASN A 50 3.30 -10.93 14.45
N ALA A 51 3.16 -11.00 13.12
CA ALA A 51 1.96 -10.47 12.47
C ALA A 51 1.58 -11.31 11.25
N THR A 52 0.31 -11.53 11.10
CA THR A 52 -0.24 -12.29 9.99
C THR A 52 -0.42 -11.39 8.78
N LEU A 53 0.14 -11.79 7.63
CA LEU A 53 -0.21 -11.20 6.36
C LEU A 53 -1.59 -11.76 5.97
N SER A 54 -2.59 -10.90 5.97
CA SER A 54 -3.99 -11.25 5.72
C SER A 54 -4.46 -10.64 4.41
N ASP A 55 -5.21 -11.39 3.65
CA ASP A 55 -5.86 -10.88 2.45
C ASP A 55 -6.98 -9.92 2.84
N CYS A 56 -6.98 -8.76 2.20
CA CYS A 56 -7.98 -7.73 2.43
C CYS A 56 -9.25 -8.02 1.62
N GLY A 57 -10.39 -7.54 2.10
CA GLY A 57 -11.62 -7.59 1.32
C GLY A 57 -11.51 -6.80 0.01
N SER A 58 -12.38 -7.10 -0.94
CA SER A 58 -12.37 -6.52 -2.29
C SER A 58 -12.55 -4.99 -2.32
N SER A 59 -13.11 -4.39 -1.27
CA SER A 59 -13.25 -2.94 -1.12
C SER A 59 -11.97 -2.25 -0.63
N SER A 60 -11.03 -3.00 -0.04
CA SER A 60 -9.81 -2.44 0.55
C SER A 60 -8.82 -2.00 -0.52
N ARG A 61 -8.30 -0.78 -0.37
CA ARG A 61 -7.35 -0.15 -1.31
C ARG A 61 -6.00 0.15 -0.69
N TYR A 62 -5.92 0.14 0.64
CA TYR A 62 -4.73 0.53 1.38
C TYR A 62 -4.43 -0.45 2.50
N CYS A 63 -3.15 -0.65 2.77
CA CYS A 63 -2.68 -1.11 4.05
C CYS A 63 -2.48 0.09 4.96
N MET A 64 -2.98 0.02 6.18
CA MET A 64 -2.99 1.12 7.14
C MET A 64 -2.15 0.79 8.38
N ILE A 65 -1.57 1.81 8.97
CA ILE A 65 -1.01 1.82 10.33
C ILE A 65 -1.69 2.97 11.05
N GLU A 66 -2.22 2.71 12.24
CA GLU A 66 -2.80 3.74 13.09
C GLU A 66 -2.16 3.68 14.48
N ARG A 67 -1.82 4.86 15.01
CA ARG A 67 -1.27 5.03 16.35
C ARG A 67 -2.07 6.09 17.11
N THR A 68 -2.60 5.70 18.25
CA THR A 68 -3.30 6.60 19.15
C THR A 68 -2.43 6.92 20.36
N LYS A 69 -2.27 8.22 20.64
CA LYS A 69 -1.62 8.73 21.85
C LYS A 69 -2.59 9.58 22.64
N THR A 70 -2.50 9.52 23.97
CA THR A 70 -3.20 10.45 24.85
C THR A 70 -2.18 11.08 25.78
N ASN A 71 -2.16 12.42 25.82
CA ASN A 71 -1.16 13.21 26.56
C ASN A 71 0.28 12.77 26.28
N GLY A 72 0.58 12.43 25.01
CA GLY A 72 1.91 11.97 24.58
C GLY A 72 2.21 10.48 24.81
N VAL A 73 1.37 9.76 25.56
CA VAL A 73 1.53 8.32 25.82
C VAL A 73 0.78 7.52 24.76
N VAL A 74 1.45 6.52 24.17
CA VAL A 74 0.81 5.61 23.20
C VAL A 74 -0.17 4.70 23.95
N LEU A 75 -1.43 4.72 23.53
CA LEU A 75 -2.49 3.89 24.10
C LEU A 75 -2.93 2.75 23.17
N ALA A 76 -2.80 2.93 21.86
CA ALA A 76 -3.15 1.89 20.93
C ALA A 76 -2.28 1.98 19.67
N PHE A 77 -2.06 0.83 19.05
CA PHE A 77 -1.39 0.69 17.78
C PHE A 77 -2.06 -0.41 16.97
N SER A 78 -2.34 -0.17 15.70
CA SER A 78 -2.95 -1.16 14.83
C SER A 78 -2.39 -1.13 13.42
N ARG A 79 -2.45 -2.27 12.77
CA ARG A 79 -2.16 -2.47 11.35
C ARG A 79 -3.31 -3.24 10.73
N GLY A 80 -3.64 -2.97 9.47
CA GLY A 80 -4.70 -3.69 8.78
C GLY A 80 -5.01 -3.14 7.40
N CYS A 81 -6.14 -3.57 6.87
CA CYS A 81 -6.68 -3.15 5.60
C CYS A 81 -7.59 -1.93 5.78
N SER A 82 -7.65 -1.05 4.80
CA SER A 82 -8.55 0.10 4.79
C SER A 82 -9.04 0.41 3.38
N GLU A 83 -10.30 0.85 3.29
CA GLU A 83 -10.90 1.33 2.03
C GLU A 83 -10.47 2.76 1.71
N THR A 84 -10.29 3.58 2.77
CA THR A 84 -9.93 5.00 2.66
C THR A 84 -8.68 5.28 3.46
N CYS A 85 -7.94 6.31 3.08
CA CYS A 85 -6.75 6.73 3.80
C CYS A 85 -6.83 8.21 4.19
N TYR A 86 -6.78 8.47 5.49
CA TYR A 86 -6.64 9.82 6.05
C TYR A 86 -5.21 9.99 6.58
N TRP A 87 -4.28 10.23 5.67
CA TRP A 87 -2.87 10.38 5.99
C TRP A 87 -2.61 11.56 6.94
N GLY A 88 -1.86 11.32 7.99
CA GLY A 88 -1.39 12.35 8.92
C GLY A 88 -1.89 12.17 10.34
N CYS A 89 -1.63 13.18 11.16
CA CYS A 89 -2.04 13.20 12.55
C CYS A 89 -3.17 14.21 12.75
N ARG A 90 -4.17 13.82 13.52
CA ARG A 90 -5.25 14.69 13.99
C ARG A 90 -5.26 14.68 15.51
N THR A 91 -5.47 15.85 16.08
CA THR A 91 -5.49 16.05 17.54
C THR A 91 -6.89 16.50 17.95
N SER A 92 -7.39 15.94 19.04
CA SER A 92 -8.69 16.30 19.61
C SER A 92 -8.63 16.21 21.13
N GLY A 93 -9.59 16.85 21.81
CA GLY A 93 -9.82 16.77 23.25
C GLY A 93 -9.75 18.11 23.96
N LEU A 94 -10.53 18.24 25.03
CA LEU A 94 -10.53 19.33 25.97
C LEU A 94 -9.98 18.78 27.30
N GLY A 95 -8.81 19.26 27.73
CA GLY A 95 -8.15 18.79 28.96
C GLY A 95 -7.25 17.58 28.78
N MET A 96 -7.73 16.52 28.15
CA MET A 96 -6.90 15.38 27.69
C MET A 96 -6.73 15.44 26.19
N THR A 97 -5.50 15.55 25.70
CA THR A 97 -5.18 15.62 24.28
C THR A 97 -4.99 14.23 23.71
N THR A 98 -5.84 13.85 22.75
CA THR A 98 -5.68 12.62 21.98
C THR A 98 -5.17 12.93 20.57
N GLU A 99 -4.06 12.32 20.20
CA GLU A 99 -3.47 12.39 18.87
C GLU A 99 -3.65 11.02 18.18
N ILE A 100 -4.28 11.01 17.00
CA ILE A 100 -4.40 9.83 16.17
C ILE A 100 -3.61 10.08 14.89
N CYS A 101 -2.59 9.27 14.66
CA CYS A 101 -1.76 9.33 13.46
C CYS A 101 -2.04 8.10 12.58
N THR A 102 -2.35 8.34 11.32
CA THR A 102 -2.64 7.30 10.33
C THR A 102 -1.65 7.39 9.18
N TRP A 103 -1.09 6.25 8.78
CA TRP A 103 -0.22 6.09 7.61
C TRP A 103 -0.76 4.97 6.76
N CYS A 104 -0.74 5.15 5.43
CA CYS A 104 -1.25 4.16 4.50
C CYS A 104 -0.28 3.95 3.34
N CYS A 105 -0.40 2.80 2.70
CA CYS A 105 0.32 2.46 1.48
C CYS A 105 -0.51 1.49 0.63
N SER A 106 -0.22 1.38 -0.65
CA SER A 106 -1.03 0.64 -1.63
C SER A 106 -0.33 -0.59 -2.23
N GLY A 107 0.57 -1.21 -1.50
CA GLY A 107 1.25 -2.44 -1.92
C GLY A 107 1.04 -3.59 -0.96
N ASN A 108 1.15 -4.84 -1.43
CA ASN A 108 1.06 -6.01 -0.57
C ASN A 108 2.11 -5.97 0.54
N GLY A 109 1.67 -6.09 1.80
CA GLY A 109 2.52 -6.06 2.98
C GLY A 109 3.29 -4.76 3.21
N CYS A 110 2.91 -3.66 2.56
CA CYS A 110 3.65 -2.41 2.61
C CYS A 110 3.63 -1.74 3.99
N ASN A 111 2.71 -2.10 4.87
CA ASN A 111 2.63 -1.64 6.26
C ASN A 111 3.55 -2.44 7.21
N TYR A 112 4.64 -2.98 6.66
CA TYR A 112 5.67 -3.71 7.42
C TYR A 112 6.42 -2.83 8.41
N TYR A 113 6.87 -1.65 7.98
CA TYR A 113 7.59 -0.71 8.84
C TYR A 113 6.62 0.17 9.64
N SER A 114 7.05 0.61 10.82
CA SER A 114 6.30 1.53 11.68
C SER A 114 6.14 2.96 11.10
N ARG A 115 6.84 3.25 10.01
CA ARG A 115 6.57 4.38 9.13
C ARG A 115 6.32 3.83 7.73
N ALA A 116 5.12 4.03 7.20
CA ALA A 116 4.83 3.75 5.81
C ALA A 116 5.56 4.78 4.91
N ALA A 117 6.89 4.68 4.85
CA ALA A 117 7.71 5.38 3.87
C ALA A 117 7.63 4.59 2.54
N GLY A 118 6.42 4.39 2.05
CA GLY A 118 6.18 3.79 0.75
C GLY A 118 6.24 4.86 -0.33
N LEU A 119 7.43 5.20 -0.81
CA LEU A 119 7.53 5.70 -2.18
C LEU A 119 7.02 4.56 -3.07
N ASP A 120 5.89 4.76 -3.72
CA ASP A 120 5.28 3.78 -4.62
C ASP A 120 6.18 3.57 -5.86
N ARG A 121 7.22 2.73 -5.68
CA ARG A 121 8.13 2.34 -6.76
C ARG A 121 7.40 1.69 -7.94
N THR A 122 6.23 1.13 -7.69
CA THR A 122 5.45 0.44 -8.73
C THR A 122 4.78 1.41 -9.69
N ARG A 123 4.33 2.58 -9.22
CA ARG A 123 3.80 3.64 -10.09
C ARG A 123 4.87 4.22 -11.00
N ALA A 124 6.06 4.52 -10.47
CA ALA A 124 7.16 5.05 -11.26
C ALA A 124 7.60 4.06 -12.36
N ALA A 125 7.69 2.77 -12.06
CA ALA A 125 8.05 1.75 -13.03
C ALA A 125 7.00 1.58 -14.14
N ARG A 126 5.70 1.62 -13.81
CA ARG A 126 4.61 1.55 -14.80
C ARG A 126 4.61 2.75 -15.74
N THR A 127 4.79 3.96 -15.21
CA THR A 127 4.84 5.19 -16.03
C THR A 127 6.01 5.16 -17.02
N ILE A 128 7.18 4.69 -16.59
CA ILE A 128 8.36 4.59 -17.46
C ILE A 128 8.13 3.54 -18.57
N LEU A 129 7.51 2.41 -18.25
CA LEU A 129 7.25 1.35 -19.23
C LEU A 129 6.23 1.79 -20.31
N THR A 130 5.17 2.48 -19.91
CA THR A 130 4.15 2.99 -20.84
C THR A 130 4.68 4.10 -21.74
N THR A 131 5.51 4.99 -21.23
CA THR A 131 6.14 6.05 -22.05
C THR A 131 7.16 5.47 -23.03
N ALA A 132 7.97 4.50 -22.61
CA ALA A 132 8.93 3.83 -23.50
C ALA A 132 8.23 3.06 -24.63
N ALA A 133 7.14 2.36 -24.35
CA ALA A 133 6.34 1.67 -25.36
C ALA A 133 5.72 2.65 -26.36
N ALA A 134 5.19 3.77 -25.90
CA ALA A 134 4.60 4.80 -26.78
C ALA A 134 5.65 5.45 -27.71
N VAL A 135 6.87 5.69 -27.21
CA VAL A 135 7.97 6.22 -28.02
C VAL A 135 8.41 5.23 -29.09
N LEU A 136 8.53 3.94 -28.75
CA LEU A 136 8.89 2.88 -29.69
C LEU A 136 7.85 2.73 -30.81
N VAL A 137 6.57 2.76 -30.48
CA VAL A 137 5.49 2.69 -31.49
C VAL A 137 5.54 3.89 -32.43
N ARG A 138 5.80 5.08 -31.91
CA ARG A 138 5.92 6.30 -32.71
C ARG A 138 7.13 6.29 -33.65
N GLN A 139 8.27 5.75 -33.21
CA GLN A 139 9.44 5.58 -34.08
C GLN A 139 9.20 4.57 -35.20
N LEU A 140 8.57 3.43 -34.88
CA LEU A 140 8.25 2.40 -35.91
C LEU A 140 7.27 2.92 -36.98
N SER A 141 6.33 3.79 -36.63
CA SER A 141 5.39 4.39 -37.59
C SER A 141 6.02 5.45 -38.50
N LEU A 142 7.21 5.95 -38.21
CA LEU A 142 7.97 6.87 -39.04
C LEU A 142 8.88 6.15 -40.07
N TYR A 143 9.12 4.84 -39.89
CA TYR A 143 9.94 4.01 -40.75
C TYR A 143 9.13 3.12 -41.71
N LEU A 144 7.80 3.17 -41.63
CA LEU A 144 6.84 2.48 -42.51
C LEU A 144 6.10 3.46 -43.42
#